data_ea30e7d8e99d2d8a686d9459fa88a845
#
_entry.id   ea30e7d8e99d2d8a686d9459fa88a845
#
_cell.length_a   1.000
_cell.length_b   1.000
_cell.length_c   1.000
_cell.angle_alpha   90.00
_cell.angle_beta   90.00
_cell.angle_gamma   90.00
#
_symmetry.space_group_name_H-M   'P 1'
#
loop_
_entity.id
_entity.type
_entity.pdbx_description
1 polymer ?
#
loop_
_entity_poly.entity_id
_entity_poly.type
_entity_poly.pdbx_seq_one_letter_code
_entity_poly.pdbx_strand_id
1 'polypeptide(L)'
;KQGCPLSPLLFSLYINDVDCLAENVQGAVTGASDLHVSHMLYADDLCLTSNQPGQLQLMLDRVHAYAQRKGLVINASKSEVVHFNSRGNNVPVFTLGGARLACAESFKYLGMLFTKQRNPQATAEHMCTPFLAGCRRIKQFASEYHLADRPHTMLWLIKAYALPASMYACQIWGTRYMKEGAEWDCPLQTVHLCLLKRVLGVKRTTPNWSVLRECGHEPLQFYWFRAAVRFYNALLRSNSTTLRKVLQADVELSSRSRKCWTSEFLTACNGLDRCNMFIQCVRSGQPVALKEFVVDLRKRLQGVWNVGTLTEHNEHVNKLAKYHRWMALPLKPLSANGAPFSVPRYLHLDLGKHMLRNISRFRLHAHNLRVETSLWQEHTSVCDKCDGGGLQDEKHAVFLCSCGPMCSLRKTYEHLFSGFPSAHRVLKDE
;
A
#
# COMPACT_ATOMS: atom_id res chain seq x y z
N LYS A 1 -24.92 -19.54 -21.70
CA LYS A 1 -24.24 -20.53 -20.85
C LYS A 1 -23.21 -19.81 -19.98
N GLN A 2 -23.23 -20.08 -18.68
CA GLN A 2 -22.21 -19.50 -17.75
C GLN A 2 -20.79 -19.88 -18.22
N GLY A 3 -19.87 -18.89 -18.23
CA GLY A 3 -18.51 -19.07 -18.72
C GLY A 3 -18.33 -18.94 -20.24
N CYS A 4 -19.39 -18.63 -21.00
CA CYS A 4 -19.26 -18.35 -22.42
C CYS A 4 -18.66 -16.94 -22.64
N PRO A 5 -17.57 -16.79 -23.41
CA PRO A 5 -16.95 -15.48 -23.67
C PRO A 5 -17.87 -14.48 -24.40
N LEU A 6 -18.85 -14.99 -25.14
CA LEU A 6 -19.80 -14.18 -25.91
C LEU A 6 -20.93 -13.60 -25.05
N SER A 7 -21.28 -14.24 -23.93
CA SER A 7 -22.42 -13.85 -23.10
C SER A 7 -22.34 -12.42 -22.57
N PRO A 8 -21.19 -11.91 -22.06
CA PRO A 8 -21.08 -10.53 -21.63
C PRO A 8 -21.30 -9.53 -22.76
N LEU A 9 -20.77 -9.82 -23.94
CA LEU A 9 -20.94 -8.95 -25.12
C LEU A 9 -22.40 -8.89 -25.55
N LEU A 10 -23.05 -10.05 -25.65
CA LEU A 10 -24.48 -10.12 -26.04
C LEU A 10 -25.36 -9.43 -24.99
N PHE A 11 -25.04 -9.56 -23.69
CA PHE A 11 -25.76 -8.85 -22.65
C PHE A 11 -25.58 -7.34 -22.76
N SER A 12 -24.36 -6.86 -22.98
CA SER A 12 -24.08 -5.44 -23.20
C SER A 12 -24.84 -4.87 -24.41
N LEU A 13 -24.93 -5.62 -25.50
CA LEU A 13 -25.73 -5.24 -26.66
C LEU A 13 -27.25 -5.23 -26.37
N TYR A 14 -27.73 -6.19 -25.57
CA TYR A 14 -29.12 -6.31 -25.18
C TYR A 14 -29.62 -5.14 -24.35
N ILE A 15 -28.76 -4.59 -23.47
CA ILE A 15 -29.08 -3.44 -22.61
C ILE A 15 -28.47 -2.13 -23.08
N ASN A 16 -28.03 -2.05 -24.34
CA ASN A 16 -27.34 -0.86 -24.88
C ASN A 16 -28.20 0.40 -24.93
N ASP A 17 -29.53 0.25 -24.82
CA ASP A 17 -30.50 1.35 -24.74
C ASP A 17 -30.80 1.80 -23.30
N VAL A 18 -30.02 1.37 -22.32
CA VAL A 18 -30.22 1.70 -20.88
C VAL A 18 -30.13 3.21 -20.62
N ASP A 19 -29.44 3.98 -21.46
CA ASP A 19 -29.35 5.44 -21.36
C ASP A 19 -30.72 6.15 -21.36
N CYS A 20 -31.78 5.52 -21.91
CA CYS A 20 -33.14 6.03 -21.83
C CYS A 20 -33.66 6.23 -20.39
N LEU A 21 -33.05 5.57 -19.40
CA LEU A 21 -33.39 5.76 -18.00
C LEU A 21 -33.04 7.15 -17.47
N ALA A 22 -32.06 7.79 -18.09
CA ALA A 22 -31.55 9.11 -17.71
C ALA A 22 -32.21 10.28 -18.42
N GLU A 23 -33.09 10.03 -19.40
CA GLU A 23 -33.77 11.08 -20.15
C GLU A 23 -34.59 11.97 -19.20
N ASN A 24 -34.30 13.29 -19.25
CA ASN A 24 -34.98 14.30 -18.39
C ASN A 24 -34.92 14.04 -16.89
N VAL A 25 -33.86 13.35 -16.40
CA VAL A 25 -33.62 13.12 -14.99
C VAL A 25 -32.31 13.79 -14.57
N GLN A 26 -32.34 14.44 -13.41
CA GLN A 26 -31.15 15.05 -12.84
C GLN A 26 -30.35 14.02 -12.03
N GLY A 27 -29.23 13.59 -12.59
CA GLY A 27 -28.23 12.80 -11.88
C GLY A 27 -27.47 13.60 -10.82
N ALA A 28 -26.48 13.00 -10.19
CA ALA A 28 -25.60 13.70 -9.27
C ALA A 28 -24.76 14.73 -10.04
N VAL A 29 -24.74 15.96 -9.53
CA VAL A 29 -23.92 17.06 -10.08
C VAL A 29 -22.47 16.85 -9.66
N THR A 30 -21.56 16.94 -10.62
CA THR A 30 -20.13 16.86 -10.37
C THR A 30 -19.50 18.25 -10.38
N GLY A 31 -19.05 18.70 -9.21
CA GLY A 31 -18.31 19.96 -9.08
C GLY A 31 -19.09 21.22 -9.41
N ALA A 32 -18.44 22.13 -10.11
CA ALA A 32 -19.02 23.40 -10.60
C ALA A 32 -19.54 23.30 -12.05
N SER A 33 -19.41 22.15 -12.66
CA SER A 33 -19.87 21.91 -14.03
C SER A 33 -21.32 21.46 -14.05
N ASP A 34 -22.02 21.76 -15.14
CA ASP A 34 -23.39 21.25 -15.38
C ASP A 34 -23.40 19.75 -15.73
N LEU A 35 -22.34 19.05 -15.38
CA LEU A 35 -22.24 17.61 -15.66
C LEU A 35 -23.03 16.83 -14.62
N HIS A 36 -24.09 16.20 -15.07
CA HIS A 36 -24.91 15.27 -14.30
C HIS A 36 -24.50 13.83 -14.62
N VAL A 37 -24.15 13.06 -13.59
CA VAL A 37 -23.99 11.62 -13.70
C VAL A 37 -25.21 10.97 -13.08
N SER A 38 -26.05 10.34 -13.89
CA SER A 38 -27.30 9.70 -13.45
C SER A 38 -27.11 8.22 -13.14
N HIS A 39 -26.31 7.54 -13.95
CA HIS A 39 -26.08 6.12 -13.80
C HIS A 39 -24.69 5.70 -14.23
N MET A 40 -24.24 4.57 -13.73
CA MET A 40 -23.04 3.87 -14.13
C MET A 40 -23.35 2.39 -14.22
N LEU A 41 -22.92 1.76 -15.31
CA LEU A 41 -23.19 0.36 -15.60
C LEU A 41 -21.88 -0.41 -15.74
N TYR A 42 -21.81 -1.56 -15.09
CA TYR A 42 -20.70 -2.50 -15.25
C TYR A 42 -21.26 -3.93 -15.26
N ALA A 43 -21.29 -4.56 -16.41
CA ALA A 43 -21.96 -5.84 -16.63
C ALA A 43 -23.42 -5.79 -16.16
N ASP A 44 -23.78 -6.55 -15.16
CA ASP A 44 -25.11 -6.59 -14.54
C ASP A 44 -25.27 -5.62 -13.35
N ASP A 45 -24.19 -5.01 -12.89
CA ASP A 45 -24.22 -4.03 -11.80
C ASP A 45 -24.60 -2.65 -12.30
N LEU A 46 -25.77 -2.14 -11.89
CA LEU A 46 -26.25 -0.79 -12.18
C LEU A 46 -26.18 0.07 -10.92
N CYS A 47 -25.50 1.20 -11.02
CA CYS A 47 -25.44 2.22 -9.98
C CYS A 47 -26.18 3.48 -10.45
N LEU A 48 -27.18 3.92 -9.69
CA LEU A 48 -27.91 5.17 -9.93
C LEU A 48 -27.44 6.25 -8.96
N THR A 49 -27.30 7.48 -9.44
CA THR A 49 -26.84 8.58 -8.60
C THR A 49 -27.67 9.84 -8.81
N SER A 50 -28.09 10.48 -7.73
CA SER A 50 -28.78 11.78 -7.77
C SER A 50 -28.54 12.58 -6.50
N ASN A 51 -28.61 13.92 -6.61
CA ASN A 51 -28.62 14.83 -5.46
C ASN A 51 -30.03 15.03 -4.89
N GLN A 52 -31.06 14.57 -5.58
CA GLN A 52 -32.46 14.78 -5.21
C GLN A 52 -33.17 13.43 -5.02
N PRO A 53 -33.78 13.16 -3.84
CA PRO A 53 -34.45 11.90 -3.57
C PRO A 53 -35.57 11.57 -4.59
N GLY A 54 -36.38 12.58 -4.98
CA GLY A 54 -37.45 12.35 -5.96
C GLY A 54 -36.93 11.93 -7.33
N GLN A 55 -35.77 12.47 -7.77
CA GLN A 55 -35.14 12.07 -9.03
C GLN A 55 -34.60 10.64 -8.94
N LEU A 56 -34.04 10.25 -7.80
CA LEU A 56 -33.58 8.87 -7.60
C LEU A 56 -34.76 7.90 -7.64
N GLN A 57 -35.90 8.23 -6.98
CA GLN A 57 -37.08 7.38 -7.04
C GLN A 57 -37.62 7.25 -8.48
N LEU A 58 -37.67 8.35 -9.22
CA LEU A 58 -38.07 8.32 -10.63
C LEU A 58 -37.18 7.41 -11.48
N MET A 59 -35.86 7.43 -11.25
CA MET A 59 -34.92 6.51 -11.91
C MET A 59 -35.18 5.04 -11.52
N LEU A 60 -35.45 4.77 -10.25
CA LEU A 60 -35.77 3.42 -9.78
C LEU A 60 -37.05 2.88 -10.44
N ASP A 61 -38.09 3.72 -10.57
CA ASP A 61 -39.35 3.35 -11.23
C ASP A 61 -39.12 3.05 -12.72
N ARG A 62 -38.30 3.86 -13.40
CA ARG A 62 -37.93 3.62 -14.80
C ARG A 62 -37.08 2.35 -14.96
N VAL A 63 -36.16 2.09 -14.07
CA VAL A 63 -35.36 0.85 -14.09
C VAL A 63 -36.26 -0.37 -13.94
N HIS A 64 -37.25 -0.31 -13.04
CA HIS A 64 -38.24 -1.39 -12.90
C HIS A 64 -39.02 -1.62 -14.18
N ALA A 65 -39.58 -0.56 -14.78
CA ALA A 65 -40.34 -0.63 -16.02
C ALA A 65 -39.47 -1.12 -17.21
N TYR A 66 -38.23 -0.67 -17.27
CA TYR A 66 -37.26 -1.13 -18.27
C TYR A 66 -36.97 -2.63 -18.15
N ALA A 67 -36.68 -3.09 -16.90
CA ALA A 67 -36.44 -4.50 -16.66
C ALA A 67 -37.62 -5.38 -17.09
N GLN A 68 -38.87 -4.96 -16.74
CA GLN A 68 -40.07 -5.67 -17.17
C GLN A 68 -40.16 -5.77 -18.69
N ARG A 69 -39.93 -4.67 -19.41
CA ARG A 69 -39.98 -4.67 -20.91
C ARG A 69 -38.91 -5.58 -21.50
N LYS A 70 -37.74 -5.67 -20.87
CA LYS A 70 -36.62 -6.50 -21.33
C LYS A 70 -36.69 -7.94 -20.80
N GLY A 71 -37.72 -8.31 -20.04
CA GLY A 71 -37.78 -9.64 -19.42
C GLY A 71 -36.67 -9.90 -18.39
N LEU A 72 -36.10 -8.84 -17.79
CA LEU A 72 -35.06 -8.92 -16.77
C LEU A 72 -35.69 -8.88 -15.36
N VAL A 73 -35.07 -9.57 -14.42
CA VAL A 73 -35.47 -9.56 -13.02
C VAL A 73 -34.42 -8.83 -12.20
N ILE A 74 -34.82 -7.75 -11.52
CA ILE A 74 -33.95 -7.03 -10.61
C ILE A 74 -34.07 -7.64 -9.23
N ASN A 75 -32.94 -7.91 -8.59
CA ASN A 75 -32.92 -8.44 -7.23
C ASN A 75 -32.99 -7.30 -6.18
N ALA A 76 -34.21 -6.93 -5.79
CA ALA A 76 -34.43 -5.87 -4.82
C ALA A 76 -33.79 -6.15 -3.44
N SER A 77 -33.68 -7.43 -3.03
CA SER A 77 -33.06 -7.79 -1.75
C SER A 77 -31.53 -7.61 -1.72
N LYS A 78 -30.89 -7.51 -2.91
CA LYS A 78 -29.47 -7.19 -3.02
C LYS A 78 -29.23 -5.73 -3.42
N SER A 79 -30.30 -4.98 -3.66
CA SER A 79 -30.23 -3.56 -4.03
C SER A 79 -30.35 -2.71 -2.77
N GLU A 80 -29.44 -1.76 -2.63
CA GLU A 80 -29.34 -0.91 -1.45
C GLU A 80 -29.18 0.56 -1.85
N VAL A 81 -29.57 1.47 -0.97
CA VAL A 81 -29.38 2.91 -1.13
C VAL A 81 -28.37 3.39 -0.11
N VAL A 82 -27.36 4.13 -0.55
CA VAL A 82 -26.40 4.79 0.35
C VAL A 82 -26.58 6.30 0.25
N HIS A 83 -26.91 6.93 1.36
CA HIS A 83 -27.10 8.37 1.45
C HIS A 83 -25.84 9.05 1.97
N PHE A 84 -24.99 9.55 1.07
CA PHE A 84 -23.73 10.20 1.42
C PHE A 84 -23.93 11.55 2.10
N ASN A 85 -23.13 11.82 3.15
CA ASN A 85 -23.08 13.09 3.87
C ASN A 85 -24.40 13.53 4.54
N SER A 86 -25.32 12.63 4.82
CA SER A 86 -26.55 12.99 5.52
C SER A 86 -26.25 13.43 6.98
N ARG A 87 -26.78 14.59 7.36
CA ARG A 87 -26.65 15.14 8.72
C ARG A 87 -27.88 14.86 9.60
N GLY A 88 -28.64 13.85 9.31
CA GLY A 88 -29.85 13.54 10.08
C GLY A 88 -30.31 12.11 9.87
N ASN A 89 -31.21 11.65 10.76
CA ASN A 89 -31.78 10.31 10.69
C ASN A 89 -32.98 10.20 9.73
N ASN A 90 -33.37 11.32 9.09
CA ASN A 90 -34.52 11.33 8.19
C ASN A 90 -34.05 10.95 6.76
N VAL A 91 -33.92 9.65 6.55
CA VAL A 91 -33.57 9.12 5.22
C VAL A 91 -34.85 8.84 4.45
N PRO A 92 -34.99 9.36 3.21
CA PRO A 92 -36.14 9.05 2.36
C PRO A 92 -36.29 7.54 2.15
N VAL A 93 -37.51 7.06 2.12
CA VAL A 93 -37.83 5.67 1.78
C VAL A 93 -37.84 5.53 0.27
N PHE A 94 -37.06 4.58 -0.25
CA PHE A 94 -37.02 4.25 -1.68
C PHE A 94 -37.63 2.89 -1.92
N THR A 95 -38.30 2.76 -3.09
CA THR A 95 -38.93 1.51 -3.52
C THR A 95 -38.47 1.12 -4.91
N LEU A 96 -38.43 -0.18 -5.19
CA LEU A 96 -38.16 -0.74 -6.50
C LEU A 96 -39.21 -1.82 -6.80
N GLY A 97 -40.09 -1.54 -7.77
CA GLY A 97 -41.21 -2.46 -8.07
C GLY A 97 -42.12 -2.73 -6.89
N GLY A 98 -42.37 -1.74 -6.01
CA GLY A 98 -43.16 -1.87 -4.77
C GLY A 98 -42.38 -2.42 -3.59
N ALA A 99 -41.21 -3.04 -3.77
CA ALA A 99 -40.36 -3.52 -2.68
C ALA A 99 -39.54 -2.37 -2.08
N ARG A 100 -39.55 -2.23 -0.75
CA ARG A 100 -38.74 -1.22 -0.05
C ARG A 100 -37.26 -1.60 -0.12
N LEU A 101 -36.42 -0.65 -0.55
CA LEU A 101 -34.98 -0.80 -0.52
C LEU A 101 -34.40 -0.48 0.86
N ALA A 102 -33.38 -1.25 1.27
CA ALA A 102 -32.62 -0.96 2.50
C ALA A 102 -31.73 0.27 2.30
N CYS A 103 -31.70 1.13 3.33
CA CYS A 103 -30.71 2.20 3.40
C CYS A 103 -29.50 1.70 4.17
N ALA A 104 -28.36 1.56 3.49
CA ALA A 104 -27.15 1.00 4.03
C ALA A 104 -26.16 2.10 4.46
N GLU A 105 -25.38 1.83 5.50
CA GLU A 105 -24.26 2.68 5.94
C GLU A 105 -23.01 2.51 5.05
N SER A 106 -22.93 1.39 4.34
CA SER A 106 -21.87 1.10 3.40
C SER A 106 -22.34 0.15 2.30
N PHE A 107 -21.73 0.24 1.14
CA PHE A 107 -22.02 -0.63 0.00
C PHE A 107 -20.73 -1.05 -0.69
N LYS A 108 -20.66 -2.30 -1.12
CA LYS A 108 -19.54 -2.82 -1.90
C LYS A 108 -19.86 -2.73 -3.39
N TYR A 109 -19.16 -1.82 -4.09
CA TYR A 109 -19.30 -1.66 -5.54
C TYR A 109 -17.97 -1.99 -6.24
N LEU A 110 -18.01 -2.88 -7.22
CA LEU A 110 -16.83 -3.37 -7.93
C LEU A 110 -15.66 -3.78 -7.01
N GLY A 111 -15.96 -4.45 -5.90
CA GLY A 111 -14.97 -4.91 -4.94
C GLY A 111 -14.43 -3.86 -3.96
N MET A 112 -14.80 -2.59 -4.13
CA MET A 112 -14.42 -1.49 -3.26
C MET A 112 -15.56 -1.16 -2.28
N LEU A 113 -15.25 -0.89 -1.01
CA LEU A 113 -16.22 -0.51 0.00
C LEU A 113 -16.41 1.01 0.01
N PHE A 114 -17.63 1.46 -0.24
CA PHE A 114 -18.07 2.84 -0.08
C PHE A 114 -18.84 2.99 1.22
N THR A 115 -18.49 3.96 2.05
CA THR A 115 -19.19 4.24 3.29
C THR A 115 -19.92 5.57 3.21
N LYS A 116 -21.03 5.72 3.93
CA LYS A 116 -21.84 6.94 4.03
C LYS A 116 -20.98 8.19 4.36
N GLN A 117 -20.01 8.04 5.24
CA GLN A 117 -19.10 9.13 5.62
C GLN A 117 -17.89 9.24 4.69
N ARG A 118 -17.80 8.45 3.64
CA ARG A 118 -16.62 8.38 2.75
C ARG A 118 -15.33 8.14 3.52
N ASN A 119 -15.33 7.15 4.42
CA ASN A 119 -14.19 6.82 5.25
C ASN A 119 -13.16 5.95 4.50
N PRO A 120 -11.99 6.49 4.11
CA PRO A 120 -10.96 5.73 3.38
C PRO A 120 -10.34 4.61 4.24
N GLN A 121 -10.36 4.77 5.57
CA GLN A 121 -9.84 3.75 6.48
C GLN A 121 -10.67 2.47 6.42
N ALA A 122 -12.00 2.57 6.41
CA ALA A 122 -12.89 1.41 6.26
C ALA A 122 -12.63 0.68 4.92
N THR A 123 -12.36 1.43 3.84
CA THR A 123 -11.98 0.85 2.55
C THR A 123 -10.63 0.15 2.64
N ALA A 124 -9.62 0.75 3.28
CA ALA A 124 -8.30 0.14 3.46
C ALA A 124 -8.37 -1.12 4.34
N GLU A 125 -9.16 -1.11 5.39
CA GLU A 125 -9.43 -2.28 6.24
C GLU A 125 -10.12 -3.41 5.46
N HIS A 126 -11.10 -3.06 4.62
CA HIS A 126 -11.74 -4.02 3.71
C HIS A 126 -10.73 -4.67 2.77
N MET A 127 -9.78 -3.90 2.23
CA MET A 127 -8.70 -4.41 1.37
C MET A 127 -7.70 -5.30 2.11
N CYS A 128 -7.63 -5.26 3.43
CA CYS A 128 -6.82 -6.20 4.21
C CYS A 128 -7.28 -7.66 4.03
N THR A 129 -8.58 -7.90 3.83
CA THR A 129 -9.14 -9.26 3.68
C THR A 129 -8.56 -10.02 2.48
N PRO A 130 -8.62 -9.50 1.23
CA PRO A 130 -8.03 -10.17 0.08
C PRO A 130 -6.49 -10.23 0.17
N PHE A 131 -5.85 -9.22 0.76
CA PHE A 131 -4.41 -9.24 0.99
C PHE A 131 -4.00 -10.36 1.96
N LEU A 132 -4.70 -10.51 3.08
CA LEU A 132 -4.49 -11.61 4.05
C LEU A 132 -4.78 -12.98 3.43
N ALA A 133 -5.79 -13.09 2.56
CA ALA A 133 -6.06 -14.32 1.83
C ALA A 133 -4.88 -14.70 0.92
N GLY A 134 -4.30 -13.73 0.20
CA GLY A 134 -3.07 -13.91 -0.57
C GLY A 134 -1.89 -14.36 0.30
N CYS A 135 -1.70 -13.75 1.46
CA CYS A 135 -0.66 -14.13 2.42
C CYS A 135 -0.84 -15.56 2.96
N ARG A 136 -2.08 -15.98 3.22
CA ARG A 136 -2.38 -17.36 3.66
C ARG A 136 -2.05 -18.38 2.57
N ARG A 137 -2.40 -18.11 1.30
CA ARG A 137 -2.06 -18.95 0.16
C ARG A 137 -0.54 -19.10 0.00
N ILE A 138 0.20 -17.99 0.11
CA ILE A 138 1.68 -18.04 0.06
C ILE A 138 2.22 -18.91 1.19
N LYS A 139 1.69 -18.78 2.41
CA LYS A 139 2.11 -19.58 3.56
C LYS A 139 1.83 -21.09 3.32
N GLN A 140 0.66 -21.42 2.80
CA GLN A 140 0.27 -22.79 2.48
C GLN A 140 1.22 -23.36 1.42
N PHE A 141 1.42 -22.66 0.32
CA PHE A 141 2.34 -23.02 -0.74
C PHE A 141 3.78 -23.21 -0.23
N ALA A 142 4.26 -22.28 0.60
CA ALA A 142 5.59 -22.38 1.20
C ALA A 142 5.74 -23.59 2.13
N SER A 143 4.68 -23.99 2.81
CA SER A 143 4.68 -25.19 3.64
C SER A 143 4.72 -26.46 2.79
N GLU A 144 3.91 -26.51 1.74
CA GLU A 144 3.79 -27.63 0.82
C GLU A 144 5.10 -27.92 0.06
N TYR A 145 5.77 -26.84 -0.40
CA TYR A 145 7.00 -26.95 -1.18
C TYR A 145 8.28 -26.68 -0.37
N HIS A 146 8.22 -26.72 0.96
CA HIS A 146 9.36 -26.53 1.87
C HIS A 146 10.18 -25.26 1.61
N LEU A 147 9.51 -24.15 1.25
CA LEU A 147 10.16 -22.87 0.92
C LEU A 147 10.48 -22.00 2.16
N ALA A 148 10.25 -22.51 3.36
CA ALA A 148 10.47 -21.73 4.60
C ALA A 148 11.94 -21.30 4.79
N ASP A 149 12.87 -22.02 4.17
CA ASP A 149 14.31 -21.75 4.22
C ASP A 149 14.80 -20.97 2.98
N ARG A 150 13.89 -20.50 2.13
CA ARG A 150 14.18 -19.73 0.92
C ARG A 150 13.53 -18.34 0.98
N PRO A 151 14.06 -17.44 1.81
CA PRO A 151 13.46 -16.12 2.03
C PRO A 151 13.34 -15.30 0.74
N HIS A 152 14.31 -15.38 -0.16
CA HIS A 152 14.24 -14.69 -1.45
C HIS A 152 13.00 -15.11 -2.26
N THR A 153 12.72 -16.42 -2.35
CA THR A 153 11.53 -16.93 -3.03
C THR A 153 10.24 -16.45 -2.34
N MET A 154 10.23 -16.45 -1.01
CA MET A 154 9.10 -15.91 -0.24
C MET A 154 8.86 -14.42 -0.50
N LEU A 155 9.91 -13.63 -0.55
CA LEU A 155 9.83 -12.19 -0.86
C LEU A 155 9.32 -11.97 -2.29
N TRP A 156 9.76 -12.78 -3.25
CA TRP A 156 9.25 -12.74 -4.62
C TRP A 156 7.76 -13.11 -4.68
N LEU A 157 7.34 -14.18 -4.01
CA LEU A 157 5.93 -14.60 -3.94
C LEU A 157 5.05 -13.50 -3.33
N ILE A 158 5.53 -12.79 -2.30
CA ILE A 158 4.81 -11.66 -1.71
C ILE A 158 4.60 -10.57 -2.76
N LYS A 159 5.63 -10.23 -3.55
CA LYS A 159 5.51 -9.25 -4.64
C LYS A 159 4.55 -9.69 -5.74
N ALA A 160 4.59 -10.96 -6.11
CA ALA A 160 3.82 -11.49 -7.24
C ALA A 160 2.34 -11.74 -6.89
N TYR A 161 2.03 -12.21 -5.68
CA TYR A 161 0.69 -12.66 -5.32
C TYR A 161 -0.02 -11.85 -4.25
N ALA A 162 0.69 -11.33 -3.23
CA ALA A 162 0.04 -10.57 -2.17
C ALA A 162 -0.08 -9.09 -2.54
N LEU A 163 0.98 -8.44 -3.00
CA LEU A 163 0.95 -7.02 -3.32
C LEU A 163 -0.13 -6.61 -4.33
N PRO A 164 -0.43 -7.36 -5.41
CA PRO A 164 -1.50 -6.98 -6.33
C PRO A 164 -2.85 -6.78 -5.65
N ALA A 165 -3.17 -7.56 -4.60
CA ALA A 165 -4.40 -7.37 -3.84
C ALA A 165 -4.44 -6.02 -3.09
N SER A 166 -3.28 -5.52 -2.63
CA SER A 166 -3.17 -4.19 -2.01
C SER A 166 -3.21 -3.03 -3.02
N MET A 167 -3.08 -3.35 -4.31
CA MET A 167 -3.07 -2.38 -5.40
C MET A 167 -4.45 -2.14 -6.03
N TYR A 168 -5.44 -2.97 -5.69
CA TYR A 168 -6.76 -2.84 -6.27
C TYR A 168 -7.43 -1.51 -5.89
N ALA A 169 -7.78 -0.72 -6.90
CA ALA A 169 -8.37 0.62 -6.76
C ALA A 169 -7.60 1.59 -5.84
N CYS A 170 -6.33 1.30 -5.51
CA CYS A 170 -5.53 2.11 -4.59
C CYS A 170 -5.33 3.55 -5.07
N GLN A 171 -5.39 3.80 -6.37
CA GLN A 171 -5.35 5.13 -6.96
C GLN A 171 -6.54 6.01 -6.51
N ILE A 172 -7.62 5.43 -6.03
CA ILE A 172 -8.82 6.14 -5.56
C ILE A 172 -8.79 6.31 -4.04
N TRP A 173 -8.71 5.21 -3.29
CA TRP A 173 -8.80 5.24 -1.83
C TRP A 173 -7.46 5.49 -1.13
N GLY A 174 -6.34 5.24 -1.81
CA GLY A 174 -5.00 5.32 -1.24
C GLY A 174 -4.43 6.73 -1.11
N THR A 175 -5.00 7.74 -1.79
CA THR A 175 -4.48 9.13 -1.82
C THR A 175 -4.28 9.72 -0.42
N ARG A 176 -5.17 9.43 0.51
CA ARG A 176 -5.07 9.85 1.90
C ARG A 176 -3.79 9.38 2.61
N TYR A 177 -3.30 8.21 2.25
CA TYR A 177 -2.12 7.60 2.88
C TYR A 177 -0.81 7.93 2.14
N MET A 178 -0.86 8.74 1.08
CA MET A 178 0.29 9.10 0.26
C MET A 178 1.06 10.32 0.77
N LYS A 179 0.49 11.10 1.69
CA LYS A 179 1.15 12.28 2.27
C LYS A 179 2.36 11.88 3.12
N GLU A 180 3.29 12.81 3.20
CA GLU A 180 4.47 12.68 4.04
C GLU A 180 4.08 12.45 5.51
N GLY A 181 4.79 11.58 6.19
CA GLY A 181 4.51 11.18 7.57
C GLY A 181 3.42 10.12 7.74
N ALA A 182 2.65 9.78 6.68
CA ALA A 182 1.59 8.77 6.73
C ALA A 182 2.01 7.37 6.27
N GLU A 183 3.32 7.11 6.18
CA GLU A 183 3.88 5.86 5.64
C GLU A 183 3.40 4.61 6.40
N TRP A 184 3.08 4.77 7.67
CA TRP A 184 2.73 3.67 8.58
C TRP A 184 1.26 3.65 8.99
N ASP A 185 0.47 4.64 8.59
CA ASP A 185 -0.91 4.82 9.05
C ASP A 185 -1.89 3.82 8.42
N CYS A 186 -1.54 3.23 7.29
CA CYS A 186 -2.43 2.33 6.60
C CYS A 186 -2.39 0.91 7.17
N PRO A 187 -3.55 0.29 7.48
CA PRO A 187 -3.62 -1.08 7.98
C PRO A 187 -2.93 -2.11 7.08
N LEU A 188 -3.02 -1.94 5.75
CA LEU A 188 -2.33 -2.80 4.78
C LEU A 188 -0.81 -2.76 4.93
N GLN A 189 -0.22 -1.59 5.21
CA GLN A 189 1.21 -1.46 5.43
C GLN A 189 1.64 -2.22 6.68
N THR A 190 0.84 -2.20 7.73
CA THR A 190 1.09 -2.99 8.96
C THR A 190 1.09 -4.49 8.65
N VAL A 191 0.10 -4.98 7.90
CA VAL A 191 0.04 -6.40 7.48
C VAL A 191 1.26 -6.77 6.64
N HIS A 192 1.65 -5.93 5.68
CA HIS A 192 2.82 -6.12 4.83
C HIS A 192 4.10 -6.25 5.67
N LEU A 193 4.33 -5.32 6.59
CA LEU A 193 5.50 -5.36 7.48
C LEU A 193 5.50 -6.59 8.39
N CYS A 194 4.36 -6.98 8.96
CA CYS A 194 4.27 -8.19 9.76
C CYS A 194 4.66 -9.44 8.97
N LEU A 195 4.29 -9.50 7.68
CA LEU A 195 4.67 -10.60 6.81
C LEU A 195 6.17 -10.61 6.53
N LEU A 196 6.77 -9.46 6.19
CA LEU A 196 8.21 -9.34 5.95
C LEU A 196 9.03 -9.68 7.20
N LYS A 197 8.64 -9.15 8.36
CA LYS A 197 9.28 -9.48 9.66
C LYS A 197 9.23 -10.98 9.96
N ARG A 198 8.15 -11.64 9.59
CA ARG A 198 8.02 -13.10 9.74
C ARG A 198 8.94 -13.87 8.80
N VAL A 199 9.10 -13.43 7.55
CA VAL A 199 10.03 -14.04 6.58
C VAL A 199 11.47 -13.95 7.11
N LEU A 200 11.87 -12.79 7.61
CA LEU A 200 13.20 -12.57 8.20
C LEU A 200 13.37 -13.23 9.58
N GLY A 201 12.29 -13.60 10.25
CA GLY A 201 12.31 -14.15 11.62
C GLY A 201 12.74 -13.16 12.69
N VAL A 202 12.49 -11.86 12.47
CA VAL A 202 12.84 -10.77 13.41
C VAL A 202 11.68 -10.37 14.30
N LYS A 203 11.96 -9.60 15.36
CA LYS A 203 10.94 -9.14 16.33
C LYS A 203 9.97 -8.13 15.70
N ARG A 204 8.75 -8.04 16.25
CA ARG A 204 7.77 -7.03 15.82
C ARG A 204 8.26 -5.60 15.99
N THR A 205 9.07 -5.36 17.02
CA THR A 205 9.69 -4.07 17.35
C THR A 205 10.84 -3.68 16.43
N THR A 206 11.32 -4.59 15.56
CA THR A 206 12.37 -4.26 14.58
C THR A 206 11.93 -3.10 13.71
N PRO A 207 12.76 -2.06 13.51
CA PRO A 207 12.40 -0.86 12.77
C PRO A 207 11.90 -1.17 11.36
N ASN A 208 10.79 -0.57 10.98
CA ASN A 208 10.09 -0.85 9.73
C ASN A 208 10.95 -0.58 8.49
N TRP A 209 11.71 0.51 8.53
CA TRP A 209 12.61 0.93 7.44
C TRP A 209 13.68 -0.10 7.13
N SER A 210 14.36 -0.58 8.17
CA SER A 210 15.42 -1.57 8.00
C SER A 210 14.87 -2.88 7.45
N VAL A 211 13.67 -3.28 7.87
CA VAL A 211 12.97 -4.47 7.35
C VAL A 211 12.64 -4.32 5.86
N LEU A 212 12.08 -3.19 5.45
CA LEU A 212 11.78 -2.95 4.03
C LEU A 212 13.05 -2.98 3.18
N ARG A 213 14.11 -2.32 3.65
CA ARG A 213 15.40 -2.28 2.96
C ARG A 213 16.01 -3.66 2.82
N GLU A 214 16.07 -4.42 3.92
CA GLU A 214 16.61 -5.78 3.94
C GLU A 214 15.84 -6.73 3.01
N CYS A 215 14.53 -6.55 2.90
CA CYS A 215 13.69 -7.32 1.99
C CYS A 215 13.69 -6.81 0.54
N GLY A 216 14.32 -5.67 0.24
CA GLY A 216 14.22 -5.02 -1.07
C GLY A 216 12.80 -4.61 -1.44
N HIS A 217 11.98 -4.27 -0.45
CA HIS A 217 10.61 -3.80 -0.61
C HIS A 217 10.50 -2.30 -0.37
N GLU A 218 9.59 -1.66 -1.09
CA GLU A 218 9.21 -0.26 -0.87
C GLU A 218 7.95 -0.20 0.01
N PRO A 219 7.69 0.90 0.73
CA PRO A 219 6.39 1.12 1.35
C PRO A 219 5.26 1.03 0.33
N LEU A 220 4.09 0.54 0.73
CA LEU A 220 2.94 0.41 -0.17
C LEU A 220 2.52 1.75 -0.77
N GLN A 221 2.66 2.82 0.00
CA GLN A 221 2.45 4.20 -0.43
C GLN A 221 3.16 4.53 -1.75
N PHE A 222 4.37 4.03 -1.97
CA PHE A 222 5.11 4.22 -3.20
C PHE A 222 4.38 3.65 -4.42
N TYR A 223 3.85 2.43 -4.31
CA TYR A 223 3.10 1.79 -5.38
C TYR A 223 1.80 2.52 -5.66
N TRP A 224 1.10 2.96 -4.61
CA TRP A 224 -0.16 3.70 -4.74
C TRP A 224 0.03 5.05 -5.41
N PHE A 225 1.10 5.77 -5.08
CA PHE A 225 1.45 7.02 -5.74
C PHE A 225 1.67 6.85 -7.24
N ARG A 226 2.44 5.82 -7.62
CA ARG A 226 2.62 5.49 -9.05
C ARG A 226 1.29 5.17 -9.74
N ALA A 227 0.42 4.45 -9.06
CA ALA A 227 -0.91 4.12 -9.58
C ALA A 227 -1.77 5.38 -9.74
N ALA A 228 -1.74 6.31 -8.78
CA ALA A 228 -2.47 7.57 -8.85
C ALA A 228 -2.01 8.45 -10.02
N VAL A 229 -0.71 8.60 -10.25
CA VAL A 229 -0.17 9.34 -11.41
C VAL A 229 -0.55 8.68 -12.73
N ARG A 230 -0.46 7.35 -12.81
CA ARG A 230 -0.87 6.62 -14.00
C ARG A 230 -2.37 6.79 -14.27
N PHE A 231 -3.19 6.74 -13.24
CA PHE A 231 -4.63 6.94 -13.31
C PHE A 231 -4.98 8.34 -13.82
N TYR A 232 -4.37 9.38 -13.22
CA TYR A 232 -4.54 10.77 -13.68
C TYR A 232 -4.16 10.91 -15.16
N ASN A 233 -2.99 10.44 -15.56
CA ASN A 233 -2.55 10.50 -16.95
C ASN A 233 -3.44 9.68 -17.90
N ALA A 234 -4.04 8.58 -17.43
CA ALA A 234 -4.99 7.79 -18.22
C ALA A 234 -6.32 8.52 -18.42
N LEU A 235 -6.82 9.19 -17.38
CA LEU A 235 -8.04 10.02 -17.48
C LEU A 235 -7.88 11.16 -18.49
N LEU A 236 -6.72 11.82 -18.50
CA LEU A 236 -6.42 12.88 -19.48
C LEU A 236 -6.43 12.37 -20.93
N ARG A 237 -5.97 11.13 -21.17
CA ARG A 237 -5.92 10.50 -22.49
C ARG A 237 -7.22 9.79 -22.87
N SER A 238 -8.18 9.73 -21.95
CA SER A 238 -9.42 9.00 -22.18
C SER A 238 -10.21 9.60 -23.37
N ASN A 239 -10.75 8.76 -24.22
CA ASN A 239 -11.69 9.16 -25.28
C ASN A 239 -13.06 9.54 -24.70
N SER A 240 -13.37 9.15 -23.46
CA SER A 240 -14.62 9.49 -22.79
C SER A 240 -14.65 10.98 -22.42
N THR A 241 -15.55 11.73 -23.02
CA THR A 241 -15.80 13.13 -22.68
C THR A 241 -16.27 13.29 -21.23
N THR A 242 -17.09 12.35 -20.76
CA THR A 242 -17.60 12.32 -19.36
C THR A 242 -16.46 12.20 -18.36
N LEU A 243 -15.54 11.24 -18.54
CA LEU A 243 -14.41 11.07 -17.63
C LEU A 243 -13.49 12.29 -17.59
N ARG A 244 -13.23 12.93 -18.73
CA ARG A 244 -12.44 14.18 -18.78
C ARG A 244 -13.14 15.33 -18.08
N LYS A 245 -14.46 15.48 -18.26
CA LYS A 245 -15.25 16.51 -17.55
C LYS A 245 -15.29 16.26 -16.05
N VAL A 246 -15.43 15.00 -15.59
CA VAL A 246 -15.35 14.64 -14.16
C VAL A 246 -13.99 15.02 -13.59
N LEU A 247 -12.90 14.71 -14.28
CA LEU A 247 -11.54 15.10 -13.84
C LEU A 247 -11.40 16.62 -13.76
N GLN A 248 -11.86 17.34 -14.78
CA GLN A 248 -11.82 18.82 -14.77
C GLN A 248 -12.61 19.40 -13.59
N ALA A 249 -13.81 18.89 -13.34
CA ALA A 249 -14.63 19.32 -12.20
C ALA A 249 -13.94 19.04 -10.86
N ASP A 250 -13.25 17.90 -10.72
CA ASP A 250 -12.50 17.55 -9.51
C ASP A 250 -11.28 18.47 -9.30
N VAL A 251 -10.59 18.86 -10.38
CA VAL A 251 -9.50 19.85 -10.35
C VAL A 251 -10.03 21.23 -9.92
N GLU A 252 -11.17 21.67 -10.47
CA GLU A 252 -11.82 22.92 -10.08
C GLU A 252 -12.24 22.92 -8.59
N LEU A 253 -12.82 21.83 -8.11
CA LEU A 253 -13.15 21.67 -6.68
C LEU A 253 -11.92 21.78 -5.80
N SER A 254 -10.79 21.24 -6.21
CA SER A 254 -9.53 21.31 -5.47
C SER A 254 -9.05 22.77 -5.32
N SER A 255 -9.24 23.60 -6.34
CA SER A 255 -8.87 25.03 -6.29
C SER A 255 -9.75 25.86 -5.34
N ARG A 256 -10.98 25.37 -5.05
CA ARG A 256 -11.92 25.98 -4.08
C ARG A 256 -11.75 25.43 -2.66
N SER A 257 -10.61 24.79 -2.34
CA SER A 257 -10.30 24.19 -1.04
C SER A 257 -11.34 23.14 -0.58
N ARG A 258 -12.00 22.48 -1.53
CA ARG A 258 -12.93 21.38 -1.25
C ARG A 258 -12.16 20.06 -1.16
N LYS A 259 -12.58 19.19 -0.23
CA LYS A 259 -12.02 17.84 -0.14
C LYS A 259 -12.51 16.99 -1.33
N CYS A 260 -11.59 16.69 -2.23
CA CYS A 260 -11.81 15.86 -3.41
C CYS A 260 -10.53 15.04 -3.69
N TRP A 261 -10.58 14.14 -4.66
CA TRP A 261 -9.44 13.30 -5.01
C TRP A 261 -8.21 14.12 -5.41
N THR A 262 -8.39 15.14 -6.26
CA THR A 262 -7.30 16.02 -6.69
C THR A 262 -6.68 16.76 -5.51
N SER A 263 -7.48 17.31 -4.58
CA SER A 263 -6.93 18.02 -3.40
C SER A 263 -6.10 17.10 -2.51
N GLU A 264 -6.51 15.86 -2.30
CA GLU A 264 -5.73 14.87 -1.55
C GLU A 264 -4.44 14.49 -2.29
N PHE A 265 -4.52 14.27 -3.60
CA PHE A 265 -3.36 13.96 -4.44
C PHE A 265 -2.34 15.10 -4.45
N LEU A 266 -2.79 16.36 -4.62
CA LEU A 266 -1.91 17.53 -4.56
C LEU A 266 -1.28 17.71 -3.17
N THR A 267 -2.04 17.49 -2.09
CA THR A 267 -1.51 17.50 -0.72
C THR A 267 -0.42 16.44 -0.55
N ALA A 268 -0.62 15.29 -1.13
CA ALA A 268 0.36 14.21 -1.10
C ALA A 268 1.64 14.52 -1.90
N CYS A 269 1.56 15.36 -2.92
CA CYS A 269 2.72 15.82 -3.68
C CYS A 269 3.61 16.82 -2.91
N ASN A 270 3.10 17.45 -1.85
CA ASN A 270 3.92 18.29 -0.96
C ASN A 270 5.09 17.45 -0.41
N GLY A 271 6.27 18.03 -0.29
CA GLY A 271 7.48 17.32 0.13
C GLY A 271 8.21 16.58 -1.01
N LEU A 272 7.74 16.67 -2.26
CA LEU A 272 8.53 16.27 -3.43
C LEU A 272 9.38 17.45 -3.93
N ASP A 273 10.59 17.18 -4.42
CA ASP A 273 11.51 18.24 -4.90
C ASP A 273 10.86 19.14 -5.97
N ARG A 274 10.13 18.52 -6.90
CA ARG A 274 9.43 19.21 -8.00
C ARG A 274 7.92 19.35 -7.76
N CYS A 275 7.49 19.44 -6.50
CA CYS A 275 6.07 19.51 -6.14
C CYS A 275 5.32 20.61 -6.91
N ASN A 276 5.88 21.83 -7.01
CA ASN A 276 5.24 22.94 -7.72
C ASN A 276 5.01 22.64 -9.20
N MET A 277 5.95 21.99 -9.88
CA MET A 277 5.81 21.56 -11.26
C MET A 277 4.66 20.54 -11.40
N PHE A 278 4.61 19.54 -10.52
CA PHE A 278 3.55 18.52 -10.56
C PHE A 278 2.17 19.12 -10.26
N ILE A 279 2.09 20.03 -9.28
CA ILE A 279 0.86 20.77 -8.97
C ILE A 279 0.40 21.60 -10.17
N GLN A 280 1.33 22.28 -10.84
CA GLN A 280 1.02 23.09 -12.02
C GLN A 280 0.53 22.20 -13.18
N CYS A 281 1.17 21.06 -13.45
CA CYS A 281 0.71 20.10 -14.44
C CYS A 281 -0.73 19.68 -14.19
N VAL A 282 -1.08 19.33 -12.94
CA VAL A 282 -2.43 18.89 -12.58
C VAL A 282 -3.44 20.04 -12.76
N ARG A 283 -3.13 21.24 -12.30
CA ARG A 283 -4.01 22.41 -12.42
C ARG A 283 -4.24 22.87 -13.86
N SER A 284 -3.23 22.70 -14.72
CA SER A 284 -3.33 23.06 -16.14
C SER A 284 -3.81 21.90 -17.03
N GLY A 285 -4.19 20.77 -16.45
CA GLY A 285 -4.66 19.61 -17.22
C GLY A 285 -3.57 18.97 -18.09
N GLN A 286 -2.31 19.09 -17.68
CA GLN A 286 -1.18 18.49 -18.38
C GLN A 286 -0.74 17.17 -17.73
N PRO A 287 -0.21 16.23 -18.51
CA PRO A 287 0.25 14.96 -17.96
C PRO A 287 1.45 15.13 -17.02
N VAL A 288 1.46 14.40 -15.93
CA VAL A 288 2.58 14.34 -15.00
C VAL A 288 3.64 13.37 -15.54
N ALA A 289 4.89 13.81 -15.60
CA ALA A 289 6.03 13.00 -16.03
C ALA A 289 6.33 11.89 -15.00
N LEU A 290 5.85 10.66 -15.25
CA LEU A 290 5.91 9.56 -14.29
C LEU A 290 7.35 9.21 -13.87
N LYS A 291 8.33 9.25 -14.79
CA LYS A 291 9.73 8.95 -14.47
C LYS A 291 10.31 9.93 -13.46
N GLU A 292 10.09 11.21 -13.67
CA GLU A 292 10.55 12.28 -12.79
C GLU A 292 9.85 12.22 -11.42
N PHE A 293 8.56 12.00 -11.45
CA PHE A 293 7.76 11.81 -10.23
C PHE A 293 8.28 10.65 -9.37
N VAL A 294 8.59 9.51 -9.98
CA VAL A 294 9.14 8.34 -9.28
C VAL A 294 10.50 8.64 -8.67
N VAL A 295 11.35 9.40 -9.38
CA VAL A 295 12.68 9.81 -8.85
C VAL A 295 12.50 10.66 -7.59
N ASP A 296 11.64 11.67 -7.63
CA ASP A 296 11.40 12.56 -6.48
C ASP A 296 10.75 11.81 -5.30
N LEU A 297 9.80 10.93 -5.60
CA LEU A 297 9.19 10.09 -4.57
C LEU A 297 10.23 9.22 -3.85
N ARG A 298 11.17 8.64 -4.60
CA ARG A 298 12.26 7.85 -4.02
C ARG A 298 13.22 8.70 -3.19
N LYS A 299 13.53 9.90 -3.63
CA LYS A 299 14.33 10.84 -2.83
C LYS A 299 13.64 11.20 -1.52
N ARG A 300 12.33 11.48 -1.55
CA ARG A 300 11.54 11.72 -0.34
C ARG A 300 11.63 10.53 0.62
N LEU A 301 11.39 9.32 0.14
CA LEU A 301 11.49 8.10 0.94
C LEU A 301 12.90 7.90 1.51
N GLN A 302 13.94 8.21 0.73
CA GLN A 302 15.31 8.17 1.20
C GLN A 302 15.58 9.22 2.28
N GLY A 303 15.04 10.44 2.13
CA GLY A 303 15.11 11.50 3.13
C GLY A 303 14.53 11.06 4.48
N VAL A 304 13.33 10.48 4.47
CA VAL A 304 12.71 9.91 5.68
C VAL A 304 13.58 8.83 6.31
N TRP A 305 14.26 8.01 5.52
CA TRP A 305 15.23 7.02 6.00
C TRP A 305 16.44 7.65 6.68
N ASN A 306 16.98 8.69 6.09
CA ASN A 306 18.14 9.40 6.62
C ASN A 306 17.80 10.14 7.93
N VAL A 307 16.65 10.80 7.99
CA VAL A 307 16.19 11.52 9.20
C VAL A 307 15.93 10.53 10.35
N GLY A 308 15.30 9.37 10.08
CA GLY A 308 15.12 8.33 11.09
C GLY A 308 16.44 7.73 11.63
N THR A 309 17.57 8.01 10.95
CA THR A 309 18.90 7.52 11.33
C THR A 309 19.81 8.61 11.93
N LEU A 310 19.49 9.89 11.76
CA LEU A 310 20.36 11.02 12.06
C LEU A 310 19.91 11.91 13.23
N THR A 311 18.78 11.64 13.86
CA THR A 311 18.39 12.41 15.05
C THR A 311 19.32 12.06 16.22
N GLU A 312 20.34 12.90 16.36
CA GLU A 312 21.49 12.73 17.29
C GLU A 312 21.13 12.79 18.79
N HIS A 313 19.86 12.97 19.15
CA HIS A 313 19.49 13.27 20.56
C HIS A 313 18.74 12.16 21.30
N ASN A 314 18.54 10.98 20.70
CA ASN A 314 17.94 9.85 21.39
C ASN A 314 18.80 8.59 21.23
N GLU A 315 19.28 8.02 22.35
CA GLU A 315 20.06 6.77 22.39
C GLU A 315 19.35 5.59 21.71
N HIS A 316 18.03 5.61 21.63
CA HIS A 316 17.23 4.62 20.88
C HIS A 316 17.39 4.68 19.36
N VAL A 317 17.83 5.80 18.81
CA VAL A 317 18.09 6.00 17.37
C VAL A 317 19.41 5.34 16.94
N ASN A 318 20.31 5.04 17.84
CA ASN A 318 21.59 4.39 17.55
C ASN A 318 21.49 3.01 16.89
N LYS A 319 20.38 2.29 17.03
CA LYS A 319 20.18 1.00 16.35
C LYS A 319 20.22 1.12 14.83
N LEU A 320 19.46 2.09 14.29
CA LEU A 320 19.41 2.32 12.84
C LEU A 320 20.70 2.97 12.32
N ALA A 321 21.39 3.80 13.13
CA ALA A 321 22.65 4.41 12.73
C ALA A 321 23.74 3.36 12.46
N LYS A 322 23.85 2.31 13.28
CA LYS A 322 24.79 1.20 13.03
C LYS A 322 24.42 0.42 11.77
N TYR A 323 23.15 0.04 11.61
CA TYR A 323 22.66 -0.62 10.40
C TYR A 323 22.94 0.23 9.15
N HIS A 324 22.69 1.53 9.23
CA HIS A 324 22.94 2.46 8.15
C HIS A 324 24.41 2.56 7.78
N ARG A 325 25.32 2.61 8.75
CA ARG A 325 26.78 2.59 8.50
C ARG A 325 27.23 1.30 7.83
N TRP A 326 26.68 0.16 8.21
CA TRP A 326 27.00 -1.13 7.61
C TRP A 326 26.41 -1.28 6.20
N MET A 327 25.25 -0.70 5.97
CA MET A 327 24.54 -0.73 4.71
C MET A 327 24.76 0.53 3.87
N ALA A 328 25.67 1.42 4.30
CA ALA A 328 26.03 2.65 3.58
C ALA A 328 26.86 2.38 2.31
N LEU A 329 26.47 1.37 1.55
CA LEU A 329 26.80 1.29 0.15
C LEU A 329 26.14 2.48 -0.56
N PRO A 330 26.85 3.16 -1.48
CA PRO A 330 26.23 4.19 -2.27
C PRO A 330 24.97 3.59 -2.88
N LEU A 331 23.84 4.21 -2.58
CA LEU A 331 22.56 3.83 -3.19
C LEU A 331 22.82 3.85 -4.69
N LYS A 332 22.54 2.73 -5.37
CA LYS A 332 22.58 2.70 -6.83
C LYS A 332 21.80 3.90 -7.34
N PRO A 333 22.28 4.61 -8.37
CA PRO A 333 21.57 5.76 -8.91
C PRO A 333 20.11 5.39 -9.06
N LEU A 334 19.24 6.22 -8.51
CA LEU A 334 17.80 6.01 -8.47
C LEU A 334 17.25 5.94 -9.90
N SER A 335 17.34 4.76 -10.51
CA SER A 335 16.71 4.56 -11.82
C SER A 335 15.21 4.43 -11.64
N ALA A 336 14.43 5.06 -12.49
CA ALA A 336 12.97 4.99 -12.45
C ALA A 336 12.44 3.55 -12.58
N ASN A 337 13.23 2.63 -13.10
CA ASN A 337 12.82 1.26 -13.43
C ASN A 337 13.46 0.18 -12.55
N GLY A 338 14.43 0.51 -11.68
CA GLY A 338 15.10 -0.46 -10.79
C GLY A 338 14.45 -0.53 -9.40
N ALA A 339 14.58 -1.67 -8.71
CA ALA A 339 14.33 -1.72 -7.28
C ALA A 339 15.34 -0.78 -6.57
N PRO A 340 14.90 0.06 -5.62
CA PRO A 340 15.80 1.02 -4.96
C PRO A 340 16.87 0.33 -4.12
N PHE A 341 16.63 -0.92 -3.74
CA PHE A 341 17.50 -1.71 -2.89
C PHE A 341 17.71 -3.10 -3.48
N SER A 342 18.97 -3.53 -3.49
CA SER A 342 19.29 -4.93 -3.73
C SER A 342 18.97 -5.74 -2.47
N VAL A 343 18.38 -6.92 -2.66
CA VAL A 343 18.21 -7.90 -1.59
C VAL A 343 19.61 -8.40 -1.19
N PRO A 344 19.98 -8.44 0.09
CA PRO A 344 21.27 -8.93 0.54
C PRO A 344 21.56 -10.36 0.08
N ARG A 345 22.81 -10.65 -0.26
CA ARG A 345 23.23 -11.96 -0.80
C ARG A 345 22.85 -13.15 0.08
N TYR A 346 22.95 -13.01 1.42
CA TYR A 346 22.64 -14.10 2.32
C TYR A 346 21.18 -14.60 2.21
N LEU A 347 20.25 -13.75 1.76
CA LEU A 347 18.86 -14.14 1.52
C LEU A 347 18.67 -14.99 0.25
N HIS A 348 19.70 -15.04 -0.61
CA HIS A 348 19.73 -15.88 -1.81
C HIS A 348 20.47 -17.21 -1.58
N LEU A 349 21.16 -17.36 -0.45
CA LEU A 349 21.92 -18.56 -0.13
C LEU A 349 21.01 -19.65 0.41
N ASP A 350 21.35 -20.88 0.15
CA ASP A 350 20.68 -22.06 0.72
C ASP A 350 21.23 -22.34 2.14
N LEU A 351 20.85 -21.46 3.05
CA LEU A 351 21.21 -21.56 4.47
C LEU A 351 20.02 -22.10 5.24
N GLY A 352 20.27 -22.96 6.21
CA GLY A 352 19.20 -23.46 7.08
C GLY A 352 18.47 -22.31 7.80
N LYS A 353 17.18 -22.49 8.07
CA LYS A 353 16.27 -21.49 8.65
C LYS A 353 16.80 -20.80 9.91
N HIS A 354 17.50 -21.52 10.77
CA HIS A 354 18.09 -20.96 11.99
C HIS A 354 19.22 -19.98 11.66
N MET A 355 20.08 -20.33 10.71
CA MET A 355 21.18 -19.47 10.28
C MET A 355 20.67 -18.19 9.63
N LEU A 356 19.73 -18.31 8.70
CA LEU A 356 19.09 -17.14 8.06
C LEU A 356 18.45 -16.18 9.07
N ARG A 357 17.75 -16.73 10.06
CA ARG A 357 17.17 -15.92 11.15
C ARG A 357 18.23 -15.23 12.01
N ASN A 358 19.28 -15.93 12.33
CA ASN A 358 20.35 -15.38 13.14
C ASN A 358 21.10 -14.25 12.41
N ILE A 359 21.38 -14.43 11.12
CA ILE A 359 21.97 -13.39 10.26
C ILE A 359 21.02 -12.18 10.18
N SER A 360 19.75 -12.41 9.87
CA SER A 360 18.75 -11.31 9.79
C SER A 360 18.64 -10.56 11.12
N ARG A 361 18.59 -11.27 12.25
CA ARG A 361 18.51 -10.66 13.58
C ARG A 361 19.76 -9.88 13.92
N PHE A 362 20.92 -10.42 13.59
CA PHE A 362 22.19 -9.75 13.83
C PHE A 362 22.28 -8.46 13.02
N ARG A 363 22.02 -8.51 11.72
CA ARG A 363 22.06 -7.36 10.80
C ARG A 363 21.06 -6.26 11.19
N LEU A 364 19.86 -6.65 11.64
CA LEU A 364 18.77 -5.72 11.99
C LEU A 364 18.71 -5.37 13.48
N HIS A 365 19.77 -5.63 14.24
CA HIS A 365 19.83 -5.39 15.68
C HIS A 365 18.63 -5.96 16.46
N ALA A 366 18.11 -7.10 16.01
CA ALA A 366 16.99 -7.82 16.64
C ALA A 366 17.48 -9.05 17.44
N HIS A 367 18.77 -9.10 17.76
CA HIS A 367 19.44 -10.16 18.53
C HIS A 367 19.21 -10.02 20.04
N ASN A 368 19.83 -10.92 20.80
CA ASN A 368 19.74 -10.95 22.27
C ASN A 368 21.06 -10.60 22.95
N LEU A 369 21.97 -9.85 22.31
CA LEU A 369 23.15 -9.33 22.98
C LEU A 369 22.73 -8.35 24.08
N ARG A 370 23.53 -8.22 25.14
CA ARG A 370 23.18 -7.44 26.32
C ARG A 370 22.97 -5.96 26.06
N VAL A 371 23.65 -5.40 25.07
CA VAL A 371 23.39 -4.03 24.62
C VAL A 371 21.93 -3.82 24.18
N GLU A 372 21.28 -4.85 23.68
CA GLU A 372 19.88 -4.81 23.28
C GLU A 372 18.93 -5.18 24.42
N THR A 373 19.29 -6.18 25.23
CA THR A 373 18.40 -6.70 26.27
C THR A 373 18.43 -5.84 27.54
N SER A 374 19.51 -5.12 27.82
CA SER A 374 19.56 -4.16 28.92
C SER A 374 18.58 -2.99 28.83
N LEU A 375 18.00 -2.75 27.65
CA LEU A 375 16.96 -1.72 27.48
C LEU A 375 15.63 -2.08 28.14
N TRP A 376 15.39 -3.35 28.47
CA TRP A 376 14.12 -3.85 29.05
C TRP A 376 14.31 -4.97 30.09
N GLN A 377 15.52 -5.31 30.43
CA GLN A 377 15.86 -6.28 31.51
C GLN A 377 16.80 -5.61 32.49
N GLU A 378 16.65 -5.92 33.75
CA GLU A 378 17.50 -5.40 34.86
C GLU A 378 18.88 -6.05 34.81
N HIS A 379 19.71 -5.74 33.85
CA HIS A 379 21.10 -6.14 33.79
C HIS A 379 21.95 -5.10 33.04
N THR A 380 23.24 -5.13 33.28
CA THR A 380 24.18 -4.24 32.58
C THR A 380 24.36 -4.67 31.13
N SER A 381 24.73 -3.73 30.26
CA SER A 381 25.10 -4.01 28.85
C SER A 381 26.49 -4.65 28.69
N VAL A 382 27.20 -4.90 29.81
CA VAL A 382 28.53 -5.51 29.81
C VAL A 382 28.45 -7.01 29.49
N CYS A 383 29.45 -7.53 28.78
CA CYS A 383 29.51 -8.94 28.42
C CYS A 383 29.64 -9.83 29.65
N ASP A 384 28.76 -10.81 29.76
CA ASP A 384 28.77 -11.83 30.82
C ASP A 384 29.41 -13.16 30.38
N LYS A 385 29.97 -13.21 29.17
CA LYS A 385 30.60 -14.41 28.59
C LYS A 385 32.13 -14.37 28.64
N CYS A 386 32.71 -13.22 28.91
CA CYS A 386 34.15 -13.04 28.99
C CYS A 386 34.52 -12.05 30.11
N ASP A 387 35.74 -12.12 30.59
CA ASP A 387 36.26 -11.29 31.70
C ASP A 387 36.73 -9.90 31.22
N GLY A 388 36.55 -9.57 29.93
CA GLY A 388 37.07 -8.35 29.33
C GLY A 388 36.29 -7.07 29.64
N GLY A 389 35.18 -7.13 30.37
CA GLY A 389 34.41 -5.96 30.85
C GLY A 389 33.85 -5.05 29.74
N GLY A 390 33.92 -5.46 28.49
CA GLY A 390 33.42 -4.66 27.36
C GLY A 390 31.91 -4.76 27.15
N LEU A 391 31.33 -3.75 26.48
CA LEU A 391 29.93 -3.79 26.07
C LEU A 391 29.69 -5.02 25.18
N GLN A 392 28.65 -5.81 25.47
CA GLN A 392 28.26 -6.96 24.65
C GLN A 392 27.43 -6.47 23.46
N ASP A 393 28.08 -5.76 22.54
CA ASP A 393 27.55 -5.39 21.24
C ASP A 393 28.05 -6.35 20.14
N GLU A 394 27.67 -6.10 18.90
CA GLU A 394 28.01 -6.94 17.75
C GLU A 394 29.52 -6.97 17.49
N LYS A 395 30.19 -5.82 17.68
CA LYS A 395 31.64 -5.73 17.53
C LYS A 395 32.36 -6.58 18.57
N HIS A 396 31.95 -6.45 19.83
CA HIS A 396 32.51 -7.25 20.92
C HIS A 396 32.24 -8.73 20.67
N ALA A 397 31.01 -9.11 20.37
CA ALA A 397 30.64 -10.52 20.16
C ALA A 397 31.46 -11.18 19.06
N VAL A 398 31.63 -10.51 17.90
CA VAL A 398 32.31 -11.09 16.74
C VAL A 398 33.84 -11.00 16.83
N PHE A 399 34.40 -9.88 17.30
CA PHE A 399 35.83 -9.58 17.14
C PHE A 399 36.61 -9.57 18.47
N LEU A 400 35.98 -9.21 19.57
CA LEU A 400 36.69 -8.89 20.83
C LEU A 400 36.45 -9.88 21.96
N CYS A 401 35.31 -10.58 21.95
CA CYS A 401 34.93 -11.46 23.03
C CYS A 401 35.95 -12.61 23.21
N SER A 402 36.51 -12.72 24.42
CA SER A 402 37.50 -13.75 24.76
C SER A 402 36.91 -15.08 25.21
N CYS A 403 35.58 -15.25 25.17
CA CYS A 403 34.96 -16.53 25.49
C CYS A 403 35.41 -17.65 24.54
N GLY A 404 35.60 -18.84 25.08
CA GLY A 404 36.15 -20.01 24.37
C GLY A 404 35.47 -20.27 23.01
N PRO A 405 34.14 -20.34 22.90
CA PRO A 405 33.46 -20.56 21.66
C PRO A 405 33.77 -19.50 20.57
N MET A 406 33.88 -18.23 20.95
CA MET A 406 34.18 -17.17 19.98
C MET A 406 35.64 -17.16 19.57
N CYS A 407 36.56 -17.49 20.50
CA CYS A 407 37.96 -17.68 20.15
C CYS A 407 38.16 -18.86 19.18
N SER A 408 37.51 -19.98 19.43
CA SER A 408 37.53 -21.14 18.52
C SER A 408 36.98 -20.80 17.14
N LEU A 409 35.86 -20.08 17.09
CA LEU A 409 35.26 -19.63 15.84
C LEU A 409 36.21 -18.75 15.00
N ARG A 410 36.85 -17.76 15.67
CA ARG A 410 37.84 -16.90 14.96
C ARG A 410 39.04 -17.66 14.44
N LYS A 411 39.54 -18.64 15.21
CA LYS A 411 40.63 -19.54 14.73
C LYS A 411 40.21 -20.34 13.51
N THR A 412 39.03 -20.94 13.54
CA THR A 412 38.49 -21.74 12.41
C THR A 412 38.37 -20.92 11.13
N TYR A 413 38.01 -19.65 11.26
CA TYR A 413 37.78 -18.75 10.12
C TYR A 413 38.83 -17.61 10.06
N GLU A 414 40.06 -17.87 10.49
CA GLU A 414 41.13 -16.88 10.58
C GLU A 414 41.35 -16.14 9.25
N HIS A 415 41.21 -16.83 8.12
CA HIS A 415 41.30 -16.25 6.78
C HIS A 415 40.28 -15.14 6.50
N LEU A 416 39.13 -15.15 7.19
CA LEU A 416 38.11 -14.09 7.09
C LEU A 416 38.43 -12.88 7.98
N PHE A 417 39.21 -13.07 9.05
CA PHE A 417 39.52 -12.03 10.02
C PHE A 417 40.87 -11.37 9.80
N SER A 418 41.87 -12.11 9.26
CA SER A 418 43.24 -11.64 9.10
C SER A 418 43.43 -10.60 7.96
N GLY A 419 42.55 -10.59 6.99
CA GLY A 419 42.62 -9.69 5.82
C GLY A 419 41.87 -8.36 5.96
N PHE A 420 41.19 -8.10 7.08
CA PHE A 420 40.30 -6.95 7.22
C PHE A 420 40.79 -5.95 8.27
N PRO A 421 41.24 -4.76 7.88
CA PRO A 421 41.70 -3.72 8.80
C PRO A 421 40.57 -3.08 9.63
N SER A 422 39.29 -3.40 9.36
CA SER A 422 38.14 -2.92 10.13
C SER A 422 37.00 -3.93 10.17
N ALA A 423 36.35 -4.04 11.34
CA ALA A 423 35.12 -4.84 11.55
C ALA A 423 33.99 -4.53 10.54
N HIS A 424 34.05 -3.39 9.87
CA HIS A 424 33.03 -2.96 8.90
C HIS A 424 33.06 -3.76 7.60
N ARG A 425 34.21 -4.33 7.20
CA ARG A 425 34.30 -5.12 5.96
C ARG A 425 33.74 -6.53 6.09
N VAL A 426 33.92 -7.17 7.24
CA VAL A 426 33.41 -8.53 7.50
C VAL A 426 31.88 -8.59 7.56
N LEU A 427 31.24 -7.46 7.87
CA LEU A 427 29.78 -7.34 7.97
C LEU A 427 29.14 -6.79 6.68
N LYS A 428 29.95 -6.41 5.68
CA LYS A 428 29.49 -6.07 4.34
C LYS A 428 29.34 -7.33 3.49
N ASP A 429 28.40 -7.31 2.56
CA ASP A 429 28.20 -8.36 1.53
C ASP A 429 29.32 -8.28 0.45
N GLU A 430 30.58 -8.41 0.78
CA GLU A 430 31.64 -8.64 -0.21
C GLU A 430 31.93 -10.13 -0.37
#